data_8fbc37a25752fb981a22aed9b8e1516a
#
_entry.id   8fbc37a25752fb981a22aed9b8e1516a
#
_cell.length_a   1.000
_cell.length_b   1.000
_cell.length_c   1.000
_cell.angle_alpha   90.00
_cell.angle_beta   90.00
_cell.angle_gamma   90.00
#
_symmetry.space_group_name_H-M   'P 1'
#
loop_
_entity.id
_entity.type
_entity.pdbx_description
1 polymer ?
#
loop_
_entity_poly.entity_id
_entity_poly.type
_entity_poly.pdbx_seq_one_letter_code
_entity_poly.pdbx_strand_id
1 'polypeptide(L)'
;MPKSAPFAASFLSLIALPLLAADLRHVKEPAQIASVFPPAAKVRVLNVWAMWCVPCVAEMPDLRAIDDAFGREVAIAGVTLDDMLPDAKPGQTLAFLDRHRIAFPNVYYTGNADALGERLRFSGEIPVTIVFDNKGNELWRHQGRLDREKTIARLRETLRRLQ
;
A
#
# COMPACT_ATOMS: atom_id res chain seq x y z
N MET A 1 -9.10 68.15 5.81
CA MET A 1 -8.05 67.13 6.08
C MET A 1 -8.74 65.78 6.10
N PRO A 2 -8.56 64.89 5.08
CA PRO A 2 -9.13 63.56 5.08
C PRO A 2 -8.22 62.61 5.84
N LYS A 3 -8.80 61.83 6.77
CA LYS A 3 -8.13 60.80 7.54
C LYS A 3 -8.01 59.55 6.67
N SER A 4 -6.78 59.13 6.35
CA SER A 4 -6.45 57.87 5.69
C SER A 4 -6.63 56.70 6.66
N ALA A 5 -7.50 55.75 6.30
CA ALA A 5 -7.65 54.50 7.01
C ALA A 5 -6.56 53.49 6.56
N PRO A 6 -5.97 52.71 7.50
CA PRO A 6 -4.97 51.72 7.14
C PRO A 6 -5.64 50.51 6.49
N PHE A 7 -5.13 50.11 5.33
CA PHE A 7 -5.45 48.83 4.69
C PHE A 7 -4.86 47.67 5.52
N ALA A 8 -5.72 46.89 6.14
CA ALA A 8 -5.31 45.63 6.78
C ALA A 8 -5.04 44.60 5.72
N ALA A 9 -3.79 44.27 5.47
CA ALA A 9 -3.39 43.16 4.61
C ALA A 9 -3.66 41.83 5.34
N SER A 10 -4.72 41.12 4.96
CA SER A 10 -4.97 39.74 5.40
C SER A 10 -3.93 38.82 4.76
N PHE A 11 -2.95 38.42 5.56
CA PHE A 11 -2.07 37.30 5.15
C PHE A 11 -2.84 35.99 5.20
N LEU A 12 -3.23 35.51 4.03
CA LEU A 12 -3.76 34.16 3.86
C LEU A 12 -2.60 33.16 4.07
N SER A 13 -2.51 32.60 5.27
CA SER A 13 -1.51 31.57 5.60
C SER A 13 -1.85 30.32 4.81
N LEU A 14 -1.11 30.04 3.73
CA LEU A 14 -1.19 28.77 3.00
C LEU A 14 -0.64 27.67 3.94
N ILE A 15 -1.53 26.92 4.56
CA ILE A 15 -1.17 25.70 5.29
C ILE A 15 -0.80 24.66 4.21
N ALA A 16 0.50 24.52 3.96
CA ALA A 16 1.00 23.40 3.15
C ALA A 16 0.71 22.10 3.90
N LEU A 17 -0.26 21.32 3.43
CA LEU A 17 -0.41 19.93 3.90
C LEU A 17 0.90 19.19 3.62
N PRO A 18 1.46 18.46 4.61
CA PRO A 18 2.62 17.64 4.35
C PRO A 18 2.26 16.60 3.26
N LEU A 19 2.99 16.63 2.16
CA LEU A 19 2.94 15.58 1.16
C LEU A 19 3.48 14.33 1.86
N LEU A 20 2.60 13.35 2.12
CA LEU A 20 3.01 12.06 2.68
C LEU A 20 3.95 11.41 1.66
N ALA A 21 5.24 11.31 2.03
CA ALA A 21 6.23 10.59 1.25
C ALA A 21 5.89 9.10 1.28
N ALA A 22 6.16 8.41 0.17
CA ALA A 22 5.96 6.97 0.10
C ALA A 22 6.86 6.24 1.12
N ASP A 23 6.34 5.20 1.77
CA ASP A 23 7.06 4.35 2.72
C ASP A 23 7.55 3.10 1.99
N LEU A 24 8.85 3.02 1.68
CA LEU A 24 9.49 1.88 1.04
C LEU A 24 10.57 1.30 1.95
N ARG A 25 10.33 0.09 2.46
CA ARG A 25 11.21 -0.60 3.42
C ARG A 25 11.92 -1.76 2.77
N HIS A 26 13.25 -1.85 2.96
CA HIS A 26 14.04 -2.99 2.47
C HIS A 26 13.90 -4.18 3.42
N VAL A 27 13.52 -5.34 2.86
CA VAL A 27 13.31 -6.58 3.62
C VAL A 27 13.93 -7.76 2.88
N LYS A 28 14.68 -8.60 3.59
CA LYS A 28 15.28 -9.83 3.06
C LYS A 28 14.54 -11.09 3.49
N GLU A 29 14.02 -11.07 4.72
CA GLU A 29 13.39 -12.26 5.30
C GLU A 29 11.86 -12.15 5.17
N PRO A 30 11.18 -13.16 4.59
CA PRO A 30 9.72 -13.10 4.44
C PRO A 30 8.95 -12.88 5.74
N ALA A 31 9.48 -13.35 6.87
CA ALA A 31 8.88 -13.16 8.18
C ALA A 31 8.79 -11.69 8.61
N GLN A 32 9.70 -10.83 8.11
CA GLN A 32 9.71 -9.41 8.43
C GLN A 32 8.60 -8.62 7.74
N ILE A 33 7.98 -9.15 6.68
CA ILE A 33 6.88 -8.49 5.96
C ILE A 33 5.72 -8.16 6.90
N ALA A 34 5.43 -9.02 7.87
CA ALA A 34 4.36 -8.78 8.82
C ALA A 34 4.54 -7.51 9.67
N SER A 35 5.79 -7.05 9.85
CA SER A 35 6.12 -5.88 10.68
C SER A 35 5.72 -4.54 10.04
N VAL A 36 5.38 -4.52 8.75
CA VAL A 36 4.95 -3.28 8.07
C VAL A 36 3.50 -2.90 8.41
N PHE A 37 2.72 -3.86 8.91
CA PHE A 37 1.33 -3.60 9.29
C PHE A 37 1.24 -2.98 10.68
N PRO A 38 0.41 -1.94 10.86
CA PRO A 38 0.15 -1.39 12.19
C PRO A 38 -0.54 -2.43 13.07
N PRO A 39 -0.15 -2.53 14.38
CA PRO A 39 -0.74 -3.52 15.30
C PRO A 39 -2.26 -3.39 15.47
N ALA A 40 -2.80 -2.18 15.29
CA ALA A 40 -4.23 -1.90 15.47
C ALA A 40 -5.12 -2.39 14.31
N ALA A 41 -4.54 -2.79 13.17
CA ALA A 41 -5.33 -3.25 12.03
C ALA A 41 -5.96 -4.61 12.32
N LYS A 42 -7.29 -4.70 12.20
CA LYS A 42 -8.06 -5.95 12.34
C LYS A 42 -7.88 -6.86 11.13
N VAL A 43 -7.78 -6.25 9.95
CA VAL A 43 -7.57 -6.92 8.66
C VAL A 43 -6.32 -6.35 8.00
N ARG A 44 -5.49 -7.22 7.46
CA ARG A 44 -4.24 -6.89 6.79
C ARG A 44 -4.30 -7.37 5.35
N VAL A 45 -4.11 -6.45 4.40
CA VAL A 45 -4.15 -6.71 2.96
C VAL A 45 -2.74 -6.61 2.42
N LEU A 46 -2.18 -7.71 1.96
CA LEU A 46 -0.88 -7.77 1.33
C LEU A 46 -1.06 -7.92 -0.18
N ASN A 47 -0.54 -6.96 -0.94
CA ASN A 47 -0.52 -7.00 -2.40
C ASN A 47 0.91 -7.29 -2.88
N VAL A 48 1.10 -8.36 -3.65
CA VAL A 48 2.39 -8.68 -4.30
C VAL A 48 2.36 -8.17 -5.72
N TRP A 49 3.33 -7.32 -6.06
CA TRP A 49 3.33 -6.56 -7.30
C TRP A 49 4.75 -6.30 -7.84
N ALA A 50 4.86 -5.67 -9.01
CA ALA A 50 6.11 -5.13 -9.53
C ALA A 50 5.84 -4.00 -10.54
N MET A 51 6.79 -3.10 -10.75
CA MET A 51 6.69 -2.02 -11.76
C MET A 51 6.62 -2.54 -13.19
N TRP A 52 7.24 -3.67 -13.48
CA TRP A 52 7.20 -4.31 -14.81
C TRP A 52 5.91 -5.10 -15.06
N CYS A 53 5.06 -5.26 -14.06
CA CYS A 53 3.77 -5.94 -14.15
C CYS A 53 2.66 -4.95 -14.52
N VAL A 54 2.26 -4.90 -15.78
CA VAL A 54 1.25 -3.96 -16.27
C VAL A 54 -0.07 -4.00 -15.48
N PRO A 55 -0.69 -5.18 -15.22
CA PRO A 55 -1.92 -5.23 -14.42
C PRO A 55 -1.71 -4.79 -12.96
N CYS A 56 -0.51 -4.99 -12.38
CA CYS A 56 -0.18 -4.52 -11.04
C CYS A 56 -0.18 -2.99 -10.98
N VAL A 57 0.50 -2.34 -11.94
CA VAL A 57 0.53 -0.87 -12.04
C VAL A 57 -0.89 -0.30 -12.23
N ALA A 58 -1.70 -0.97 -13.05
CA ALA A 58 -3.07 -0.54 -13.34
C ALA A 58 -4.01 -0.63 -12.14
N GLU A 59 -3.73 -1.46 -11.12
CA GLU A 59 -4.57 -1.56 -9.91
C GLU A 59 -4.15 -0.63 -8.76
N MET A 60 -2.99 0.02 -8.82
CA MET A 60 -2.51 0.91 -7.75
C MET A 60 -3.50 2.02 -7.34
N PRO A 61 -4.21 2.70 -8.28
CA PRO A 61 -5.25 3.65 -7.91
C PRO A 61 -6.43 3.02 -7.16
N ASP A 62 -6.76 1.77 -7.49
CA ASP A 62 -7.83 1.03 -6.81
C ASP A 62 -7.42 0.64 -5.39
N LEU A 63 -6.18 0.16 -5.19
CA LEU A 63 -5.61 -0.13 -3.87
C LEU A 63 -5.57 1.12 -2.98
N ARG A 64 -5.17 2.28 -3.52
CA ARG A 64 -5.21 3.55 -2.79
C ARG A 64 -6.63 3.91 -2.37
N ALA A 65 -7.60 3.78 -3.27
CA ALA A 65 -8.99 4.09 -2.96
C ALA A 65 -9.58 3.12 -1.91
N ILE A 66 -9.12 1.87 -1.88
CA ILE A 66 -9.47 0.89 -0.84
C ILE A 66 -8.86 1.30 0.51
N ASP A 67 -7.58 1.71 0.54
CA ASP A 67 -6.93 2.19 1.75
C ASP A 67 -7.65 3.41 2.35
N ASP A 68 -7.98 4.38 1.52
CA ASP A 68 -8.74 5.58 1.89
C ASP A 68 -10.12 5.23 2.48
N ALA A 69 -10.75 4.13 2.03
CA ALA A 69 -12.11 3.75 2.41
C ALA A 69 -12.24 3.13 3.82
N PHE A 70 -11.14 2.60 4.38
CA PHE A 70 -11.19 1.81 5.63
C PHE A 70 -10.42 2.41 6.80
N GLY A 71 -9.53 3.36 6.55
CA GLY A 71 -8.72 3.98 7.58
C GLY A 71 -7.89 2.94 8.38
N ARG A 72 -8.05 2.92 9.71
CA ARG A 72 -7.19 2.09 10.59
C ARG A 72 -7.64 0.65 10.75
N GLU A 73 -8.85 0.29 10.37
CA GLU A 73 -9.38 -1.07 10.60
C GLU A 73 -8.82 -2.08 9.59
N VAL A 74 -8.56 -1.64 8.37
CA VAL A 74 -7.89 -2.41 7.31
C VAL A 74 -6.58 -1.71 6.99
N ALA A 75 -5.47 -2.41 7.07
CA ALA A 75 -4.17 -1.89 6.65
C ALA A 75 -3.74 -2.58 5.35
N ILE A 76 -3.36 -1.79 4.37
CA ILE A 76 -2.78 -2.28 3.12
C ILE A 76 -1.26 -2.19 3.19
N ALA A 77 -0.56 -3.16 2.61
CA ALA A 77 0.86 -3.10 2.34
C ALA A 77 1.17 -3.75 0.99
N GLY A 78 2.15 -3.21 0.29
CA GLY A 78 2.69 -3.80 -0.93
C GLY A 78 3.97 -4.60 -0.66
N VAL A 79 4.22 -5.64 -1.45
CA VAL A 79 5.54 -6.27 -1.57
C VAL A 79 5.91 -6.22 -3.04
N THR A 80 6.96 -5.49 -3.37
CA THR A 80 7.44 -5.44 -4.75
C THR A 80 8.51 -6.48 -5.02
N LEU A 81 8.42 -7.09 -6.19
CA LEU A 81 9.38 -8.05 -6.75
C LEU A 81 10.35 -7.38 -7.74
N ASP A 82 10.50 -6.06 -7.70
CA ASP A 82 11.33 -5.32 -8.65
C ASP A 82 12.78 -5.77 -8.61
N ASP A 83 13.32 -6.16 -7.45
CA ASP A 83 14.69 -6.66 -7.27
C ASP A 83 15.01 -7.94 -8.07
N MET A 84 13.98 -8.62 -8.58
CA MET A 84 14.17 -9.78 -9.47
C MET A 84 14.74 -9.38 -10.84
N LEU A 85 14.69 -8.11 -11.22
CA LEU A 85 15.30 -7.61 -12.44
C LEU A 85 16.71 -7.07 -12.16
N PRO A 86 17.73 -7.44 -12.98
CA PRO A 86 19.13 -7.07 -12.73
C PRO A 86 19.39 -5.57 -12.64
N ASP A 87 18.58 -4.76 -13.35
CA ASP A 87 18.75 -3.30 -13.43
C ASP A 87 17.79 -2.53 -12.54
N ALA A 88 16.98 -3.20 -11.72
CA ALA A 88 16.03 -2.57 -10.83
C ALA A 88 16.74 -1.79 -9.72
N LYS A 89 16.24 -0.59 -9.44
CA LYS A 89 16.77 0.27 -8.38
C LYS A 89 15.63 0.69 -7.45
N PRO A 90 15.81 0.56 -6.13
CA PRO A 90 14.78 0.95 -5.16
C PRO A 90 14.28 2.39 -5.32
N GLY A 91 15.16 3.30 -5.77
CA GLY A 91 14.79 4.69 -6.05
C GLY A 91 13.77 4.85 -7.19
N GLN A 92 13.72 3.94 -8.14
CA GLN A 92 12.73 3.95 -9.22
C GLN A 92 11.35 3.54 -8.67
N THR A 93 11.32 2.51 -7.83
CA THR A 93 10.11 2.06 -7.12
C THR A 93 9.58 3.17 -6.21
N LEU A 94 10.45 3.81 -5.43
CA LEU A 94 10.07 4.92 -4.57
C LEU A 94 9.47 6.08 -5.38
N ALA A 95 10.14 6.50 -6.47
CA ALA A 95 9.64 7.57 -7.34
C ALA A 95 8.30 7.21 -8.02
N PHE A 96 8.07 5.93 -8.32
CA PHE A 96 6.79 5.44 -8.81
C PHE A 96 5.70 5.58 -7.76
N LEU A 97 5.94 5.13 -6.53
CA LEU A 97 4.99 5.21 -5.41
C LEU A 97 4.62 6.66 -5.10
N ASP A 98 5.61 7.57 -5.05
CA ASP A 98 5.40 9.01 -4.84
C ASP A 98 4.54 9.62 -5.95
N ARG A 99 4.85 9.33 -7.21
CA ARG A 99 4.09 9.83 -8.38
C ARG A 99 2.63 9.39 -8.34
N HIS A 100 2.37 8.17 -7.91
CA HIS A 100 1.03 7.60 -7.81
C HIS A 100 0.36 7.88 -6.47
N ARG A 101 1.03 8.62 -5.55
CA ARG A 101 0.53 8.99 -4.21
C ARG A 101 0.12 7.76 -3.41
N ILE A 102 0.94 6.72 -3.44
CA ILE A 102 0.75 5.51 -2.66
C ILE A 102 1.33 5.74 -1.27
N ALA A 103 0.46 5.93 -0.27
CA ALA A 103 0.84 6.26 1.10
C ALA A 103 0.95 5.03 2.01
N PHE A 104 0.32 3.91 1.65
CA PHE A 104 0.47 2.68 2.42
C PHE A 104 1.89 2.10 2.30
N PRO A 105 2.40 1.39 3.34
CA PRO A 105 3.75 0.86 3.35
C PRO A 105 4.01 -0.10 2.19
N ASN A 106 5.20 -0.03 1.63
CA ASN A 106 5.68 -0.99 0.63
C ASN A 106 7.00 -1.62 1.07
N VAL A 107 7.16 -2.88 0.78
CA VAL A 107 8.38 -3.65 0.98
C VAL A 107 9.10 -3.80 -0.35
N TYR A 108 10.34 -3.36 -0.42
CA TYR A 108 11.28 -3.73 -1.47
C TYR A 108 11.96 -5.03 -1.05
N TYR A 109 11.48 -6.14 -1.60
CA TYR A 109 11.96 -7.45 -1.19
C TYR A 109 13.23 -7.82 -1.96
N THR A 110 14.32 -8.07 -1.22
CA THR A 110 15.65 -8.40 -1.75
C THR A 110 16.13 -9.78 -1.29
N GLY A 111 15.21 -10.60 -0.79
CA GLY A 111 15.49 -11.94 -0.30
C GLY A 111 15.33 -13.02 -1.36
N ASN A 112 15.35 -14.28 -0.92
CA ASN A 112 15.17 -15.43 -1.80
C ASN A 112 13.69 -15.52 -2.26
N ALA A 113 13.47 -15.60 -3.58
CA ALA A 113 12.15 -15.64 -4.19
C ALA A 113 11.35 -16.89 -3.81
N ASP A 114 12.03 -18.05 -3.73
CA ASP A 114 11.38 -19.32 -3.37
C ASP A 114 10.91 -19.27 -1.91
N ALA A 115 11.73 -18.73 -0.99
CA ALA A 115 11.34 -18.54 0.40
C ALA A 115 10.14 -17.61 0.57
N LEU A 116 10.04 -16.56 -0.27
CA LEU A 116 8.85 -15.71 -0.31
C LEU A 116 7.63 -16.48 -0.82
N GLY A 117 7.82 -17.23 -1.91
CA GLY A 117 6.78 -18.07 -2.52
C GLY A 117 6.21 -19.08 -1.53
N GLU A 118 7.08 -19.81 -0.82
CA GLU A 118 6.69 -20.77 0.23
C GLU A 118 5.93 -20.08 1.37
N ARG A 119 6.47 -18.95 1.88
CA ARG A 119 5.86 -18.21 2.99
C ARG A 119 4.48 -17.68 2.67
N LEU A 120 4.26 -17.18 1.45
CA LEU A 120 3.00 -16.60 1.00
C LEU A 120 2.13 -17.61 0.24
N ARG A 121 2.60 -18.85 0.04
CA ARG A 121 1.95 -19.87 -0.79
C ARG A 121 1.59 -19.31 -2.18
N PHE A 122 2.61 -18.79 -2.85
CA PHE A 122 2.53 -18.01 -4.07
C PHE A 122 3.54 -18.54 -5.09
N SER A 123 3.10 -18.78 -6.33
CA SER A 123 3.88 -19.45 -7.39
C SER A 123 4.50 -18.49 -8.42
N GLY A 124 4.49 -17.18 -8.14
CA GLY A 124 5.13 -16.17 -9.01
C GLY A 124 4.16 -15.37 -9.87
N GLU A 125 2.88 -15.72 -9.93
CA GLU A 125 1.89 -14.98 -10.70
C GLU A 125 1.47 -13.71 -9.95
N ILE A 126 1.69 -12.54 -10.56
CA ILE A 126 1.30 -11.24 -10.01
C ILE A 126 0.35 -10.49 -10.95
N PRO A 127 -0.54 -9.62 -10.40
CA PRO A 127 -0.68 -9.31 -8.98
C PRO A 127 -1.41 -10.43 -8.21
N VAL A 128 -1.06 -10.58 -6.94
CA VAL A 128 -1.84 -11.36 -5.99
C VAL A 128 -2.09 -10.54 -4.73
N THR A 129 -3.33 -10.53 -4.28
CA THR A 129 -3.74 -9.90 -3.01
C THR A 129 -4.12 -10.97 -2.01
N ILE A 130 -3.49 -10.94 -0.84
CA ILE A 130 -3.71 -11.90 0.25
C ILE A 130 -4.23 -11.12 1.46
N VAL A 131 -5.32 -11.58 2.03
CA VAL A 131 -5.94 -10.91 3.18
C VAL A 131 -5.85 -11.80 4.40
N PHE A 132 -5.35 -11.20 5.49
CA PHE A 132 -5.12 -11.85 6.77
C PHE A 132 -5.90 -11.18 7.89
N ASP A 133 -6.15 -11.92 8.95
CA ASP A 133 -6.56 -11.34 10.23
C ASP A 133 -5.35 -10.72 10.97
N ASN A 134 -5.59 -10.13 12.13
CA ASN A 134 -4.54 -9.54 12.97
C ASN A 134 -3.59 -10.58 13.61
N LYS A 135 -3.94 -11.87 13.57
CA LYS A 135 -3.12 -12.99 14.05
C LYS A 135 -2.25 -13.57 12.93
N GLY A 136 -2.45 -13.14 11.68
CA GLY A 136 -1.73 -13.63 10.49
C GLY A 136 -2.35 -14.86 9.84
N ASN A 137 -3.58 -15.23 10.20
CA ASN A 137 -4.31 -16.28 9.50
C ASN A 137 -4.84 -15.72 8.17
N GLU A 138 -4.62 -16.45 7.08
CA GLU A 138 -5.18 -16.05 5.78
C GLU A 138 -6.69 -16.24 5.79
N LEU A 139 -7.42 -15.17 5.47
CA LEU A 139 -8.87 -15.16 5.37
C LEU A 139 -9.33 -15.46 3.94
N TRP A 140 -8.67 -14.85 2.97
CA TRP A 140 -8.89 -15.08 1.54
C TRP A 140 -7.78 -14.47 0.71
N ARG A 141 -7.73 -14.86 -0.57
CA ARG A 141 -6.85 -14.27 -1.60
C ARG A 141 -7.59 -14.00 -2.89
N HIS A 142 -7.00 -13.16 -3.71
CA HIS A 142 -7.42 -12.85 -5.06
C HIS A 142 -6.22 -12.87 -5.98
N GLN A 143 -6.32 -13.62 -7.07
CA GLN A 143 -5.31 -13.66 -8.13
C GLN A 143 -5.72 -12.77 -9.28
N GLY A 144 -4.78 -11.98 -9.79
CA GLY A 144 -5.01 -11.00 -10.85
C GLY A 144 -5.48 -9.65 -10.33
N ARG A 145 -5.77 -8.74 -11.25
CA ARG A 145 -6.16 -7.36 -10.93
C ARG A 145 -7.46 -7.32 -10.12
N LEU A 146 -7.45 -6.52 -9.05
CA LEU A 146 -8.61 -6.31 -8.19
C LEU A 146 -9.73 -5.52 -8.90
N ASP A 147 -10.97 -5.87 -8.56
CA ASP A 147 -12.13 -5.01 -8.73
C ASP A 147 -12.34 -4.23 -7.43
N ARG A 148 -12.23 -2.91 -7.49
CA ARG A 148 -12.31 -2.04 -6.32
C ARG A 148 -13.60 -2.21 -5.52
N GLU A 149 -14.75 -2.19 -6.19
CA GLU A 149 -16.06 -2.22 -5.51
C GLU A 149 -16.33 -3.57 -4.86
N LYS A 150 -16.02 -4.67 -5.57
CA LYS A 150 -16.13 -6.03 -5.03
C LYS A 150 -15.18 -6.25 -3.86
N THR A 151 -13.97 -5.70 -3.95
CA THR A 151 -12.97 -5.81 -2.89
C THR A 151 -13.40 -5.04 -1.64
N ILE A 152 -13.91 -3.81 -1.78
CA ILE A 152 -14.46 -3.04 -0.68
C ILE A 152 -15.64 -3.78 -0.02
N ALA A 153 -16.57 -4.30 -0.81
CA ALA A 153 -17.71 -5.05 -0.28
C ALA A 153 -17.25 -6.30 0.50
N ARG A 154 -16.26 -7.04 -0.03
CA ARG A 154 -15.72 -8.23 0.62
C ARG A 154 -14.95 -7.90 1.91
N LEU A 155 -14.18 -6.82 1.93
CA LEU A 155 -13.48 -6.37 3.13
C LEU A 155 -14.45 -5.92 4.23
N ARG A 156 -15.54 -5.23 3.90
CA ARG A 156 -16.60 -4.88 4.85
C ARG A 156 -17.27 -6.12 5.45
N GLU A 157 -17.54 -7.13 4.64
CA GLU A 157 -18.08 -8.40 5.12
C GLU A 157 -17.07 -9.12 6.03
N THR A 158 -15.80 -9.12 5.66
CA THR A 158 -14.71 -9.68 6.47
C THR A 158 -14.63 -9.02 7.85
N LEU A 159 -14.68 -7.67 7.91
CA LEU A 159 -14.68 -6.94 9.18
C LEU A 159 -15.88 -7.28 10.06
N ARG A 160 -17.08 -7.42 9.48
CA ARG A 160 -18.28 -7.81 10.25
C ARG A 160 -18.16 -9.20 10.90
N ARG A 161 -17.48 -10.13 10.24
CA ARG A 161 -17.26 -11.49 10.77
C ARG A 161 -16.21 -11.57 11.86
N LEU A 162 -15.36 -10.54 11.99
CA LEU A 162 -14.31 -10.47 12.99
C LEU A 162 -14.71 -9.65 14.25
N GLN A 163 -15.92 -9.11 14.25
CA GLN A 163 -16.51 -8.42 15.42
C GLN A 163 -17.14 -9.41 16.38
#